data_4cd6aac782fad28e072e45f1c141629a
#
_entry.id   4cd6aac782fad28e072e45f1c141629a
#
_cell.length_a   1.000
_cell.length_b   1.000
_cell.length_c   1.000
_cell.angle_alpha   90.00
_cell.angle_beta   90.00
_cell.angle_gamma   90.00
#
_symmetry.space_group_name_H-M   'P 1'
#
loop_
_entity.id
_entity.type
_entity.pdbx_description
1 polymer ?
#
loop_
_entity_poly.entity_id
_entity_poly.type
_entity_poly.pdbx_seq_one_letter_code
_entity_poly.pdbx_strand_id
1 'polypeptide(L)' 'MNVTLEIKGMMCPHCEAAVKKALEGIDGVESAAVSHEAGTAVCSLNAETAAEVLTKAVTDAGYEVTAVR' A
#
# COMPACT_ATOMS: atom_id res chain seq x y z
N MET A 1 -2.39 -14.46 0.37
CA MET A 1 -3.54 -13.55 0.16
C MET A 1 -3.06 -12.21 -0.39
N ASN A 2 -3.80 -11.66 -1.31
CA ASN A 2 -3.44 -10.37 -1.90
C ASN A 2 -4.53 -9.35 -1.63
N VAL A 3 -4.10 -8.12 -1.29
CA VAL A 3 -5.01 -7.00 -1.07
C VAL A 3 -4.57 -5.87 -1.99
N THR A 4 -5.51 -5.29 -2.73
CA THR A 4 -5.24 -4.16 -3.60
C THR A 4 -5.80 -2.89 -2.98
N LEU A 5 -4.95 -1.89 -2.84
CA LEU A 5 -5.33 -0.58 -2.31
C LEU A 5 -5.35 0.43 -3.45
N GLU A 6 -6.41 1.22 -3.55
CA GLU A 6 -6.43 2.35 -4.47
C GLU A 6 -6.00 3.57 -3.69
N ILE A 7 -4.95 4.23 -4.16
CA ILE A 7 -4.28 5.31 -3.45
C ILE A 7 -4.33 6.59 -4.26
N LYS A 8 -4.74 7.67 -3.60
CA LYS A 8 -4.81 8.99 -4.20
C LYS A 8 -3.59 9.81 -3.79
N GLY A 9 -3.05 10.60 -4.72
CA GLY A 9 -1.93 11.49 -4.44
C GLY A 9 -0.56 10.89 -4.75
N MET A 10 -0.52 9.64 -5.18
CA MET A 10 0.72 8.97 -5.55
C MET A 10 1.00 9.23 -7.03
N MET A 11 1.69 10.32 -7.31
CA MET A 11 1.83 10.83 -8.68
C MET A 11 3.24 10.73 -9.27
N CYS A 12 4.20 10.19 -8.53
CA CYS A 12 5.58 10.09 -9.01
C CYS A 12 6.26 8.84 -8.47
N PRO A 13 7.39 8.42 -9.08
CA PRO A 13 8.12 7.23 -8.62
C PRO A 13 8.57 7.33 -7.15
N HIS A 14 8.88 8.51 -6.66
CA HIS A 14 9.26 8.69 -5.27
C HIS A 14 8.10 8.37 -4.33
N CYS A 15 6.90 8.77 -4.70
CA CYS A 15 5.70 8.44 -3.94
C CYS A 15 5.47 6.93 -3.92
N GLU A 16 5.64 6.31 -5.09
CA GLU A 16 5.53 4.86 -5.22
C GLU A 16 6.50 4.14 -4.27
N ALA A 17 7.76 4.57 -4.26
CA ALA A 17 8.76 3.96 -3.39
C ALA A 17 8.44 4.17 -1.90
N ALA A 18 7.94 5.35 -1.54
CA ALA A 18 7.56 5.64 -0.17
C ALA A 18 6.42 4.75 0.32
N VAL A 19 5.39 4.58 -0.52
CA VAL A 19 4.25 3.71 -0.20
C VAL A 19 4.70 2.26 -0.10
N LYS A 20 5.51 1.81 -1.06
CA LYS A 20 6.04 0.45 -1.04
C LYS A 20 6.80 0.17 0.25
N LYS A 21 7.69 1.08 0.63
CA LYS A 21 8.48 0.92 1.85
C LYS A 21 7.59 0.88 3.09
N ALA A 22 6.59 1.75 3.14
CA ALA A 22 5.66 1.78 4.27
C ALA A 22 4.90 0.46 4.40
N LEU A 23 4.44 -0.09 3.28
CA LEU A 23 3.68 -1.34 3.28
C LEU A 23 4.57 -2.53 3.63
N GLU A 24 5.77 -2.60 3.05
CA GLU A 24 6.69 -3.70 3.30
C GLU A 24 7.23 -3.72 4.73
N GLY A 25 7.12 -2.60 5.43
CA GLY A 25 7.51 -2.52 6.83
C GLY A 25 6.49 -3.12 7.79
N ILE A 26 5.35 -3.56 7.31
CA ILE A 26 4.29 -4.13 8.15
C ILE A 26 4.52 -5.63 8.30
N ASP A 27 4.44 -6.12 9.56
CA ASP A 27 4.49 -7.56 9.81
C ASP A 27 3.30 -8.24 9.16
N GLY A 28 3.57 -9.29 8.40
CA GLY A 28 2.52 -9.99 7.67
C GLY A 28 2.45 -9.62 6.21
N VAL A 29 3.09 -8.53 5.79
CA VAL A 29 3.20 -8.16 4.38
C VAL A 29 4.49 -8.75 3.83
N GLU A 30 4.36 -9.69 2.90
CA GLU A 30 5.51 -10.33 2.26
C GLU A 30 6.13 -9.43 1.20
N SER A 31 5.29 -8.79 0.39
CA SER A 31 5.75 -7.86 -0.62
C SER A 31 4.63 -6.90 -1.01
N ALA A 32 5.00 -5.80 -1.63
CA ALA A 32 4.05 -4.83 -2.14
C ALA A 32 4.46 -4.41 -3.54
N ALA A 33 3.54 -4.53 -4.47
CA ALA A 33 3.71 -4.05 -5.85
C ALA A 33 2.91 -2.75 -5.98
N VAL A 34 3.61 -1.64 -6.07
CA VAL A 34 2.99 -0.32 -6.09
C VAL A 34 3.15 0.29 -7.49
N SER A 35 2.08 0.86 -8.01
CA SER A 35 2.11 1.53 -9.32
C SER A 35 1.53 2.93 -9.19
N HIS A 36 2.37 3.94 -9.42
CA HIS A 36 1.91 5.33 -9.38
C HIS A 36 1.05 5.67 -10.60
N GLU A 37 1.26 5.01 -11.71
CA GLU A 37 0.47 5.23 -12.92
C GLU A 37 -0.97 4.75 -12.74
N ALA A 38 -1.13 3.59 -12.12
CA ALA A 38 -2.46 3.04 -11.85
C ALA A 38 -3.05 3.57 -10.56
N GLY A 39 -2.24 4.17 -9.69
CA GLY A 39 -2.68 4.64 -8.39
C GLY A 39 -3.05 3.50 -7.45
N THR A 40 -2.38 2.35 -7.59
CA THR A 40 -2.72 1.16 -6.80
C THR A 40 -1.49 0.56 -6.14
N ALA A 41 -1.74 -0.16 -5.06
CA ALA A 41 -0.71 -0.95 -4.38
C ALA A 41 -1.30 -2.34 -4.13
N VAL A 42 -0.63 -3.36 -4.66
CA VAL A 42 -1.03 -4.75 -4.43
C VAL A 42 -0.11 -5.33 -3.38
N CYS A 43 -0.66 -5.71 -2.24
CA CYS A 43 0.10 -6.26 -1.13
C CYS A 43 -0.07 -7.78 -1.11
N SER A 44 1.05 -8.50 -1.09
CA SER A 44 1.04 -9.94 -0.88
C SER A 44 1.24 -10.19 0.61
N LEU A 45 0.29 -10.88 1.22
CA LEU A 45 0.30 -11.14 2.65
C LEU A 45 0.68 -12.58 2.93
N ASN A 46 1.56 -12.80 3.89
CA ASN A 46 1.93 -14.15 4.33
C ASN A 46 1.24 -14.52 5.65
N ALA A 47 0.49 -13.59 6.20
CA ALA A 47 -0.28 -13.78 7.41
C ALA A 47 -1.54 -12.94 7.32
N GLU A 48 -2.53 -13.25 8.13
CA GLU A 48 -3.76 -12.46 8.16
C GLU A 48 -3.46 -11.08 8.72
N THR A 49 -3.59 -10.07 7.88
CA THR A 49 -3.34 -8.68 8.25
C THR A 49 -4.58 -7.85 7.95
N ALA A 50 -5.02 -7.05 8.91
CA ALA A 50 -6.20 -6.22 8.72
C ALA A 50 -5.94 -5.15 7.67
N ALA A 51 -6.91 -4.92 6.80
CA ALA A 51 -6.80 -3.87 5.78
C ALA A 51 -6.60 -2.49 6.42
N GLU A 52 -7.12 -2.29 7.62
CA GLU A 52 -6.93 -1.04 8.36
C GLU A 52 -5.46 -0.74 8.64
N VAL A 53 -4.67 -1.77 8.90
CA VAL A 53 -3.23 -1.61 9.14
C VAL A 53 -2.55 -1.09 7.87
N LEU A 54 -2.91 -1.66 6.74
CA LEU A 54 -2.37 -1.24 5.44
C LEU A 54 -2.78 0.20 5.12
N THR A 55 -4.06 0.51 5.31
CA THR A 55 -4.59 1.85 5.08
C THR A 55 -3.89 2.88 5.97
N LYS A 56 -3.69 2.55 7.23
CA LYS A 56 -3.03 3.45 8.16
C LYS A 56 -1.58 3.71 7.75
N ALA A 57 -0.87 2.68 7.31
CA ALA A 57 0.51 2.83 6.88
C ALA A 57 0.62 3.79 5.69
N VAL A 58 -0.30 3.68 4.73
CA VAL A 58 -0.32 4.56 3.57
C VAL A 58 -0.69 5.99 4.00
N THR A 59 -1.67 6.14 4.87
CA THR A 59 -2.08 7.45 5.40
C THR A 59 -0.93 8.11 6.16
N ASP A 60 -0.22 7.36 6.96
CA ASP A 60 0.93 7.87 7.71
C ASP A 60 2.07 8.30 6.78
N ALA A 61 2.15 7.71 5.59
CA ALA A 61 3.13 8.10 4.58
C ALA A 61 2.72 9.39 3.85
N GLY A 62 1.53 9.90 4.09
CA GLY A 62 1.05 11.15 3.49
C GLY A 62 0.14 10.97 2.28
N TYR A 63 -0.42 9.78 2.10
CA TYR A 63 -1.30 9.49 0.96
C TYR A 63 -2.68 9.07 1.45
N GLU A 64 -3.64 9.04 0.54
CA GLU A 64 -5.01 8.66 0.88
C GLU A 64 -5.39 7.35 0.19
N VAL A 65 -5.95 6.43 0.96
CA VAL A 65 -6.50 5.19 0.40
C VAL A 65 -7.97 5.43 0.12
N THR A 66 -8.36 5.31 -1.16
CA THR A 66 -9.74 5.57 -1.58
C THR A 66 -10.57 4.31 -1.66
N ALA A 67 -9.93 3.16 -1.82
CA ALA A 67 -10.64 1.88 -1.84
C ALA A 67 -9.69 0.75 -1.47
N VAL A 68 -10.24 -0.31 -0.91
CA VAL A 68 -9.53 -1.54 -0.56
C VAL A 68 -10.26 -2.70 -1.22
N ARG A 69 -9.52 -3.54 -1.93
CA ARG A 69 -10.11 -4.67 -2.65
C ARG A 69 -9.48 -5.99 -2.28
#